data_dc0ee13d17018b8f5bd6d35fee92546f
#
_entry.id   dc0ee13d17018b8f5bd6d35fee92546f
#
_cell.length_a   1.000
_cell.length_b   1.000
_cell.length_c   1.000
_cell.angle_alpha   90.00
_cell.angle_beta   90.00
_cell.angle_gamma   90.00
#
_symmetry.space_group_name_H-M   'P 1'
#
loop_
_entity.id
_entity.type
_entity.pdbx_description
1 polymer ?
#
loop_
_entity_poly.entity_id
_entity_poly.type
_entity_poly.pdbx_seq_one_letter_code
_entity_poly.pdbx_strand_id
1 'polypeptide(L)'
;MTDFTIVLRSLSLRRFSTTVTVTMVAVSVALLLVLLAMRDAGRAAFRRGTGNAHLLVSADTSPLVAVLNGVFYANAPSQPIDWAAYMKIREAFPWSWTIPTQLGDSFRGSPVMATSKEFFTNFEPVLGQPWTFVAGKAFEAPYEAVVGAEAARLHGLKVGSELVLAHGMGTASGAAAHEHEDHPVEVVGILAPTGSAHDRAIFTSLETSWCVHAEESRLKEANAANPGEDDHGHLHVDPEDLRDSEKLITGI
;
A
#
# COMPACT_ATOMS: atom_id res chain seq x y z
N MET A 1 -3.78 64.91 17.68
CA MET A 1 -3.48 63.86 16.68
C MET A 1 -3.24 62.56 17.47
N THR A 2 -3.96 61.53 17.17
CA THR A 2 -3.77 60.25 17.89
C THR A 2 -2.51 59.54 17.37
N ASP A 3 -1.80 58.85 18.24
CA ASP A 3 -0.57 58.11 17.91
C ASP A 3 -0.76 57.21 16.68
N PHE A 4 -1.93 56.63 16.50
CA PHE A 4 -2.32 55.85 15.34
C PHE A 4 -2.22 56.60 14.01
N THR A 5 -2.63 57.91 14.00
CA THR A 5 -2.57 58.78 12.80
C THR A 5 -1.09 59.05 12.42
N ILE A 6 -0.22 59.22 13.42
CA ILE A 6 1.21 59.45 13.20
C ILE A 6 1.86 58.21 12.59
N VAL A 7 1.54 57.04 13.13
CA VAL A 7 2.05 55.76 12.62
C VAL A 7 1.62 55.52 11.16
N LEU A 8 0.34 55.66 10.86
CA LEU A 8 -0.16 55.48 9.48
C LEU A 8 0.49 56.45 8.48
N ARG A 9 0.67 57.72 8.88
CA ARG A 9 1.31 58.72 8.03
C ARG A 9 2.81 58.42 7.83
N SER A 10 3.51 57.91 8.83
CA SER A 10 4.91 57.49 8.73
C SER A 10 5.06 56.29 7.79
N LEU A 11 4.18 55.32 7.90
CA LEU A 11 4.16 54.13 6.99
C LEU A 11 3.87 54.53 5.53
N SER A 12 2.95 55.46 5.31
CA SER A 12 2.61 55.98 3.97
C SER A 12 3.73 56.77 3.31
N LEU A 13 4.56 57.47 4.08
CA LEU A 13 5.71 58.21 3.58
C LEU A 13 6.87 57.32 3.16
N ARG A 14 7.00 56.12 3.78
CA ARG A 14 8.07 55.14 3.51
C ARG A 14 7.51 53.93 2.77
N ARG A 15 6.71 54.13 1.72
CA ARG A 15 5.96 53.06 1.04
C ARG A 15 6.83 51.85 0.64
N PHE A 16 7.99 52.10 0.05
CA PHE A 16 8.86 51.00 -0.40
C PHE A 16 9.34 50.13 0.79
N SER A 17 9.90 50.72 1.83
CA SER A 17 10.38 49.99 3.01
C SER A 17 9.21 49.28 3.71
N THR A 18 8.07 49.92 3.85
CA THR A 18 6.87 49.33 4.45
C THR A 18 6.38 48.14 3.64
N THR A 19 6.28 48.26 2.29
CA THR A 19 5.87 47.17 1.43
C THR A 19 6.83 45.98 1.54
N VAL A 20 8.15 46.21 1.48
CA VAL A 20 9.15 45.15 1.64
C VAL A 20 8.99 44.45 2.98
N THR A 21 8.91 45.20 4.08
CA THR A 21 8.75 44.60 5.41
C THR A 21 7.46 43.80 5.54
N VAL A 22 6.34 44.34 5.10
CA VAL A 22 5.05 43.63 5.13
C VAL A 22 5.10 42.34 4.28
N THR A 23 5.68 42.41 3.08
CA THR A 23 5.82 41.24 2.21
C THR A 23 6.71 40.18 2.85
N MET A 24 7.84 40.55 3.44
CA MET A 24 8.72 39.60 4.14
C MET A 24 8.01 38.94 5.31
N VAL A 25 7.31 39.67 6.13
CA VAL A 25 6.51 39.11 7.24
C VAL A 25 5.40 38.22 6.72
N ALA A 26 4.65 38.67 5.70
CA ALA A 26 3.58 37.86 5.11
C ALA A 26 4.08 36.55 4.53
N VAL A 27 5.22 36.57 3.80
CA VAL A 27 5.85 35.34 3.27
C VAL A 27 6.30 34.43 4.39
N SER A 28 6.93 34.97 5.43
CA SER A 28 7.39 34.18 6.58
C SER A 28 6.24 33.49 7.33
N VAL A 29 5.13 34.24 7.55
CA VAL A 29 3.93 33.69 8.19
C VAL A 29 3.26 32.66 7.30
N ALA A 30 3.14 32.94 6.00
CA ALA A 30 2.57 31.98 5.04
C ALA A 30 3.37 30.68 4.99
N LEU A 31 4.71 30.77 4.97
CA LEU A 31 5.58 29.58 5.00
C LEU A 31 5.39 28.79 6.29
N LEU A 32 5.33 29.45 7.43
CA LEU A 32 5.08 28.81 8.72
C LEU A 32 3.72 28.06 8.72
N LEU A 33 2.67 28.71 8.23
CA LEU A 33 1.34 28.10 8.15
C LEU A 33 1.32 26.88 7.22
N VAL A 34 2.01 26.95 6.07
CA VAL A 34 2.16 25.80 5.15
C VAL A 34 2.89 24.65 5.82
N LEU A 35 3.99 24.92 6.54
CA LEU A 35 4.74 23.88 7.24
C LEU A 35 3.89 23.20 8.34
N LEU A 36 3.13 24.00 9.10
CA LEU A 36 2.23 23.45 10.12
C LEU A 36 1.11 22.61 9.49
N ALA A 37 0.51 23.08 8.41
CA ALA A 37 -0.52 22.33 7.68
C ALA A 37 0.03 21.01 7.10
N MET A 38 1.23 21.05 6.51
CA MET A 38 1.91 19.83 6.01
C MET A 38 2.22 18.83 7.14
N ARG A 39 2.70 19.32 8.28
CA ARG A 39 2.95 18.48 9.46
C ARG A 39 1.67 17.79 9.93
N ASP A 40 0.58 18.54 10.04
CA ASP A 40 -0.68 17.99 10.54
C ASP A 40 -1.33 17.05 9.52
N ALA A 41 -1.24 17.35 8.23
CA ALA A 41 -1.67 16.45 7.16
C ALA A 41 -0.84 15.14 7.14
N GLY A 42 0.48 15.22 7.30
CA GLY A 42 1.37 14.05 7.38
C GLY A 42 1.03 13.17 8.59
N ARG A 43 0.80 13.77 9.76
CA ARG A 43 0.38 13.03 10.95
C ARG A 43 -0.98 12.36 10.77
N ALA A 44 -1.93 13.06 10.16
CA ALA A 44 -3.25 12.50 9.88
C ALA A 44 -3.18 11.33 8.90
N ALA A 45 -2.38 11.44 7.84
CA ALA A 45 -2.16 10.38 6.86
C ALA A 45 -1.50 9.14 7.51
N PHE A 46 -0.47 9.35 8.35
CA PHE A 46 0.17 8.27 9.09
C PHE A 46 -0.83 7.53 10.00
N ARG A 47 -1.59 8.27 10.80
CA ARG A 47 -2.59 7.68 11.72
C ARG A 47 -3.68 6.90 11.00
N ARG A 48 -4.09 7.34 9.80
CA ARG A 48 -5.06 6.61 8.97
C ARG A 48 -4.43 5.39 8.29
N GLY A 49 -3.15 5.44 7.94
CA GLY A 49 -2.46 4.28 7.36
C GLY A 49 -2.17 3.18 8.37
N THR A 50 -1.84 3.55 9.63
CA THR A 50 -1.55 2.57 10.70
C THR A 50 -2.81 2.05 11.41
N GLY A 51 -3.92 2.76 11.32
CA GLY A 51 -5.19 2.35 11.93
C GLY A 51 -5.05 2.00 13.42
N ASN A 52 -5.51 0.81 13.80
CA ASN A 52 -5.37 0.23 15.14
C ASN A 52 -4.15 -0.70 15.29
N ALA A 53 -3.26 -0.79 14.30
CA ALA A 53 -2.02 -1.54 14.43
C ALA A 53 -1.01 -0.81 15.32
N HIS A 54 -0.34 -1.53 16.21
CA HIS A 54 0.62 -0.99 17.16
C HIS A 54 2.08 -1.31 16.80
N LEU A 55 2.31 -2.33 15.99
CA LEU A 55 3.63 -2.79 15.60
C LEU A 55 3.60 -3.20 14.12
N LEU A 56 4.64 -2.85 13.41
CA LEU A 56 4.94 -3.36 12.08
C LEU A 56 6.27 -4.11 12.16
N VAL A 57 6.28 -5.37 11.74
CA VAL A 57 7.49 -6.19 11.61
C VAL A 57 7.80 -6.31 10.12
N SER A 58 9.00 -5.96 9.73
CA SER A 58 9.47 -6.03 8.34
C SER A 58 10.97 -6.40 8.34
N ALA A 59 11.43 -7.02 7.27
CA ALA A 59 12.85 -7.28 7.03
C ALA A 59 13.56 -6.13 6.27
N ASP A 60 12.88 -4.99 6.08
CA ASP A 60 13.47 -3.81 5.46
C ASP A 60 14.64 -3.23 6.29
N THR A 61 15.58 -2.60 5.59
CA THR A 61 16.85 -2.14 6.16
C THR A 61 16.73 -1.01 7.17
N SER A 62 15.62 -0.28 7.19
CA SER A 62 15.40 0.81 8.14
C SER A 62 13.91 0.97 8.51
N PRO A 63 13.60 1.49 9.71
CA PRO A 63 12.22 1.75 10.13
C PRO A 63 11.45 2.68 9.19
N LEU A 64 12.13 3.67 8.60
CA LEU A 64 11.50 4.58 7.64
C LEU A 64 11.06 3.84 6.37
N VAL A 65 11.94 2.98 5.83
CA VAL A 65 11.66 2.18 4.64
C VAL A 65 10.53 1.19 4.94
N ALA A 66 10.57 0.51 6.09
CA ALA A 66 9.51 -0.39 6.53
C ALA A 66 8.13 0.29 6.57
N VAL A 67 8.06 1.52 7.12
CA VAL A 67 6.82 2.30 7.16
C VAL A 67 6.38 2.75 5.77
N LEU A 68 7.32 3.23 4.94
CA LEU A 68 6.98 3.65 3.57
C LEU A 68 6.42 2.49 2.74
N ASN A 69 7.00 1.31 2.88
CA ASN A 69 6.56 0.12 2.15
C ASN A 69 5.30 -0.51 2.78
N GLY A 70 5.32 -0.85 4.06
CA GLY A 70 4.25 -1.58 4.73
C GLY A 70 2.99 -0.77 5.01
N VAL A 71 3.09 0.55 5.22
CA VAL A 71 1.94 1.42 5.54
C VAL A 71 1.48 2.24 4.34
N PHE A 72 2.42 2.75 3.55
CA PHE A 72 2.10 3.65 2.42
C PHE A 72 2.18 2.97 1.05
N TYR A 73 2.62 1.71 1.00
CA TYR A 73 2.74 0.92 -0.24
C TYR A 73 3.62 1.62 -1.30
N ALA A 74 4.72 2.24 -0.84
CA ALA A 74 5.56 3.05 -1.72
C ALA A 74 6.38 2.19 -2.68
N ASN A 75 6.93 1.06 -2.18
CA ASN A 75 7.68 0.09 -2.96
C ASN A 75 7.47 -1.32 -2.41
N ALA A 76 7.83 -2.33 -3.19
CA ALA A 76 7.94 -3.69 -2.68
C ALA A 76 9.08 -3.76 -1.66
N PRO A 77 8.88 -4.39 -0.48
CA PRO A 77 9.93 -4.66 0.47
C PRO A 77 11.07 -5.46 -0.14
N SER A 78 12.30 -5.17 0.26
CA SER A 78 13.51 -5.74 -0.36
C SER A 78 13.81 -7.18 0.08
N GLN A 79 13.28 -7.60 1.21
CA GLN A 79 13.54 -8.92 1.80
C GLN A 79 12.23 -9.55 2.25
N PRO A 80 11.96 -10.81 1.85
CA PRO A 80 10.83 -11.56 2.35
C PRO A 80 11.10 -12.10 3.76
N ILE A 81 10.04 -12.48 4.43
CA ILE A 81 10.02 -13.20 5.71
C ILE A 81 9.41 -14.58 5.42
N ASP A 82 10.10 -15.64 5.82
CA ASP A 82 9.58 -16.99 5.67
C ASP A 82 8.35 -17.21 6.53
N TRP A 83 7.38 -17.97 6.03
CA TRP A 83 6.19 -18.35 6.78
C TRP A 83 6.49 -19.01 8.13
N ALA A 84 7.54 -19.86 8.18
CA ALA A 84 7.98 -20.47 9.42
C ALA A 84 8.48 -19.43 10.45
N ALA A 85 9.11 -18.34 10.01
CA ALA A 85 9.51 -17.23 10.88
C ALA A 85 8.30 -16.47 11.40
N TYR A 86 7.31 -16.19 10.54
CA TYR A 86 6.03 -15.60 10.96
C TYR A 86 5.34 -16.45 12.04
N MET A 87 5.24 -17.76 11.85
CA MET A 87 4.61 -18.65 12.83
C MET A 87 5.32 -18.61 14.18
N LYS A 88 6.65 -18.59 14.19
CA LYS A 88 7.44 -18.42 15.43
C LYS A 88 7.15 -17.10 16.13
N ILE A 89 7.06 -15.99 15.38
CA ILE A 89 6.74 -14.66 15.94
C ILE A 89 5.32 -14.67 16.51
N ARG A 90 4.37 -15.24 15.78
CA ARG A 90 2.97 -15.35 16.18
C ARG A 90 2.80 -16.14 17.48
N GLU A 91 3.56 -17.19 17.67
CA GLU A 91 3.50 -18.04 18.86
C GLU A 91 4.30 -17.51 20.04
N ALA A 92 5.33 -16.66 19.80
CA ALA A 92 6.23 -16.18 20.83
C ALA A 92 5.61 -15.14 21.79
N PHE A 93 4.53 -14.47 21.40
CA PHE A 93 3.97 -13.37 22.15
C PHE A 93 2.43 -13.45 22.21
N PRO A 94 1.80 -12.94 23.25
CA PRO A 94 0.33 -12.92 23.39
C PRO A 94 -0.29 -11.76 22.59
N TRP A 95 -0.16 -11.81 21.26
CA TRP A 95 -0.78 -10.82 20.39
C TRP A 95 -2.30 -10.83 20.48
N SER A 96 -2.95 -9.69 20.38
CA SER A 96 -4.40 -9.63 20.17
C SER A 96 -4.74 -10.16 18.78
N TRP A 97 -3.93 -9.83 17.78
CA TRP A 97 -3.99 -10.34 16.41
C TRP A 97 -2.65 -10.07 15.69
N THR A 98 -2.39 -10.83 14.66
CA THR A 98 -1.28 -10.63 13.73
C THR A 98 -1.81 -10.80 12.32
N ILE A 99 -1.44 -9.91 11.42
CA ILE A 99 -1.90 -9.91 10.03
C ILE A 99 -0.67 -9.98 9.13
N PRO A 100 -0.42 -11.13 8.49
CA PRO A 100 0.64 -11.25 7.52
C PRO A 100 0.27 -10.51 6.24
N THR A 101 1.25 -9.82 5.64
CA THR A 101 1.08 -9.08 4.39
C THR A 101 2.19 -9.41 3.42
N GLN A 102 1.87 -9.49 2.14
CA GLN A 102 2.83 -9.62 1.06
C GLN A 102 2.59 -8.53 0.02
N LEU A 103 3.63 -7.77 -0.28
CA LEU A 103 3.68 -6.72 -1.29
C LEU A 103 4.72 -7.11 -2.34
N GLY A 104 4.46 -6.80 -3.58
CA GLY A 104 5.39 -7.09 -4.69
C GLY A 104 4.72 -6.96 -6.05
N ASP A 105 3.41 -7.09 -6.08
CA ASP A 105 2.62 -7.04 -7.30
C ASP A 105 1.90 -5.71 -7.46
N SER A 106 1.43 -5.46 -8.67
CA SER A 106 0.65 -4.28 -9.00
C SER A 106 -0.39 -4.59 -10.08
N PHE A 107 -1.41 -3.75 -10.13
CA PHE A 107 -2.36 -3.69 -11.24
C PHE A 107 -2.37 -2.27 -11.81
N ARG A 108 -1.85 -2.12 -13.03
CA ARG A 108 -1.80 -0.82 -13.72
C ARG A 108 -1.25 0.32 -12.86
N GLY A 109 -0.22 0.02 -12.02
CA GLY A 109 0.40 0.98 -11.11
C GLY A 109 -0.28 1.16 -9.75
N SER A 110 -1.40 0.52 -9.50
CA SER A 110 -1.96 0.38 -8.15
C SER A 110 -1.29 -0.78 -7.42
N PRO A 111 -0.82 -0.60 -6.17
CA PRO A 111 -0.19 -1.67 -5.41
C PRO A 111 -1.18 -2.78 -5.09
N VAL A 112 -0.73 -4.02 -5.21
CA VAL A 112 -1.47 -5.21 -4.76
C VAL A 112 -0.83 -5.70 -3.47
N MET A 113 -1.65 -5.85 -2.44
CA MET A 113 -1.26 -6.42 -1.16
C MET A 113 -2.02 -7.73 -0.94
N ALA A 114 -1.29 -8.82 -0.89
CA ALA A 114 -1.87 -10.07 -0.41
C ALA A 114 -1.86 -10.10 1.13
N THR A 115 -2.94 -10.58 1.72
CA THR A 115 -3.12 -10.61 3.17
C THR A 115 -4.12 -11.70 3.58
N SER A 116 -4.32 -11.84 4.88
CA SER A 116 -5.30 -12.78 5.43
C SER A 116 -6.68 -12.12 5.63
N LYS A 117 -7.71 -12.94 5.82
CA LYS A 117 -9.11 -12.46 6.04
C LYS A 117 -9.23 -11.58 7.28
N GLU A 118 -8.37 -11.82 8.27
CA GLU A 118 -8.30 -11.07 9.52
C GLU A 118 -8.00 -9.57 9.28
N PHE A 119 -7.45 -9.21 8.14
CA PHE A 119 -7.27 -7.81 7.75
C PHE A 119 -8.60 -7.04 7.69
N PHE A 120 -9.66 -7.67 7.23
CA PHE A 120 -10.98 -7.01 7.15
C PHE A 120 -11.80 -7.11 8.44
N THR A 121 -11.43 -7.97 9.37
CA THR A 121 -12.16 -8.16 10.63
C THR A 121 -11.49 -7.54 11.84
N ASN A 122 -10.15 -7.51 11.86
CA ASN A 122 -9.38 -7.09 13.03
C ASN A 122 -8.69 -5.74 12.84
N PHE A 123 -8.25 -5.43 11.60
CA PHE A 123 -7.63 -4.15 11.30
C PHE A 123 -8.70 -3.09 10.99
N GLU A 124 -8.61 -1.96 11.67
CA GLU A 124 -9.46 -0.78 11.44
C GLU A 124 -8.64 0.28 10.69
N PRO A 125 -8.99 0.64 9.45
CA PRO A 125 -8.23 1.62 8.66
C PRO A 125 -8.21 3.01 9.29
N VAL A 126 -9.22 3.30 10.08
CA VAL A 126 -9.30 4.47 10.96
C VAL A 126 -9.68 3.97 12.35
N LEU A 127 -8.93 4.35 13.35
CA LEU A 127 -9.15 3.90 14.74
C LEU A 127 -10.62 4.08 15.17
N GLY A 128 -11.25 3.00 15.60
CA GLY A 128 -12.66 2.95 15.96
C GLY A 128 -13.63 2.88 14.76
N GLN A 129 -13.14 2.71 13.55
CA GLN A 129 -13.96 2.58 12.34
C GLN A 129 -13.55 1.33 11.55
N PRO A 130 -14.34 0.27 11.59
CA PRO A 130 -14.09 -0.94 10.81
C PRO A 130 -14.22 -0.68 9.31
N TRP A 131 -13.74 -1.64 8.52
CA TRP A 131 -13.90 -1.59 7.07
C TRP A 131 -15.36 -1.49 6.68
N THR A 132 -15.63 -0.63 5.70
CA THR A 132 -16.96 -0.48 5.10
C THR A 132 -16.85 -0.74 3.60
N PHE A 133 -17.77 -1.54 3.06
CA PHE A 133 -17.85 -1.85 1.64
C PHE A 133 -18.93 -0.97 0.98
N VAL A 134 -18.57 -0.36 -0.15
CA VAL A 134 -19.54 0.35 -1.02
C VAL A 134 -20.30 -0.67 -1.85
N ALA A 135 -19.62 -1.76 -2.26
CA ALA A 135 -20.23 -2.87 -3.01
C ALA A 135 -19.51 -4.18 -2.67
N GLY A 136 -20.22 -5.29 -2.74
CA GLY A 136 -19.68 -6.62 -2.52
C GLY A 136 -19.30 -6.89 -1.06
N LYS A 137 -18.26 -7.72 -0.86
CA LYS A 137 -17.81 -8.22 0.44
C LYS A 137 -16.28 -8.43 0.46
N ALA A 138 -15.71 -8.82 1.62
CA ALA A 138 -14.34 -9.29 1.70
C ALA A 138 -14.15 -10.58 0.90
N PHE A 139 -12.93 -10.84 0.45
CA PHE A 139 -12.60 -12.08 -0.23
C PHE A 139 -12.70 -13.28 0.75
N GLU A 140 -13.11 -14.43 0.23
CA GLU A 140 -13.26 -15.68 0.98
C GLU A 140 -12.44 -16.83 0.38
N ALA A 141 -12.08 -16.72 -0.90
CA ALA A 141 -11.36 -17.74 -1.65
C ALA A 141 -10.09 -17.15 -2.32
N PRO A 142 -9.15 -18.00 -2.74
CA PRO A 142 -8.08 -17.59 -3.65
C PRO A 142 -8.64 -16.99 -4.95
N TYR A 143 -7.85 -16.14 -5.60
CA TYR A 143 -8.21 -15.43 -6.85
C TYR A 143 -9.40 -14.47 -6.72
N GLU A 144 -9.75 -14.08 -5.50
CA GLU A 144 -10.68 -13.01 -5.21
C GLU A 144 -9.91 -11.75 -4.75
N ALA A 145 -10.42 -10.57 -5.13
CA ALA A 145 -9.83 -9.29 -4.73
C ALA A 145 -10.87 -8.32 -4.15
N VAL A 146 -10.40 -7.51 -3.21
CA VAL A 146 -11.09 -6.34 -2.69
C VAL A 146 -10.32 -5.10 -3.13
N VAL A 147 -11.01 -4.10 -3.66
CA VAL A 147 -10.39 -2.94 -4.28
C VAL A 147 -10.63 -1.69 -3.44
N GLY A 148 -9.59 -0.91 -3.17
CA GLY A 148 -9.69 0.39 -2.52
C GLY A 148 -10.46 1.40 -3.37
N ALA A 149 -11.10 2.37 -2.72
CA ALA A 149 -12.01 3.31 -3.38
C ALA A 149 -11.37 4.09 -4.54
N GLU A 150 -10.14 4.54 -4.37
CA GLU A 150 -9.42 5.31 -5.39
C GLU A 150 -8.93 4.42 -6.54
N ALA A 151 -8.45 3.20 -6.24
CA ALA A 151 -8.08 2.23 -7.27
C ALA A 151 -9.30 1.84 -8.12
N ALA A 152 -10.46 1.59 -7.49
CA ALA A 152 -11.70 1.30 -8.21
C ALA A 152 -12.12 2.46 -9.12
N ARG A 153 -12.05 3.69 -8.63
CA ARG A 153 -12.36 4.89 -9.42
C ARG A 153 -11.38 5.10 -10.58
N LEU A 154 -10.08 4.96 -10.33
CA LEU A 154 -9.01 5.20 -11.31
C LEU A 154 -9.08 4.23 -12.49
N HIS A 155 -9.33 2.97 -12.20
CA HIS A 155 -9.33 1.90 -13.21
C HIS A 155 -10.74 1.51 -13.69
N GLY A 156 -11.79 2.15 -13.15
CA GLY A 156 -13.18 1.85 -13.53
C GLY A 156 -13.65 0.46 -13.09
N LEU A 157 -13.07 -0.09 -12.00
CA LEU A 157 -13.36 -1.44 -11.53
C LEU A 157 -14.70 -1.52 -10.80
N LYS A 158 -15.36 -2.65 -10.96
CA LYS A 158 -16.63 -3.00 -10.33
C LYS A 158 -16.55 -4.43 -9.81
N VAL A 159 -17.46 -4.82 -8.92
CA VAL A 159 -17.64 -6.23 -8.54
C VAL A 159 -17.91 -7.05 -9.79
N GLY A 160 -17.19 -8.16 -9.94
CA GLY A 160 -17.17 -9.02 -11.14
C GLY A 160 -16.16 -8.58 -12.22
N SER A 161 -15.36 -7.53 -11.99
CA SER A 161 -14.23 -7.21 -12.89
C SER A 161 -13.10 -8.19 -12.69
N GLU A 162 -12.40 -8.56 -13.76
CA GLU A 162 -11.20 -9.39 -13.72
C GLU A 162 -9.94 -8.53 -13.75
N LEU A 163 -8.95 -8.89 -12.93
CA LEU A 163 -7.66 -8.24 -12.80
C LEU A 163 -6.55 -9.20 -13.22
N VAL A 164 -5.69 -8.76 -14.12
CA VAL A 164 -4.43 -9.45 -14.43
C VAL A 164 -3.33 -8.76 -13.63
N LEU A 165 -2.73 -9.47 -12.68
CA LEU A 165 -1.68 -8.93 -11.83
C LEU A 165 -0.35 -8.93 -12.58
N ALA A 166 0.51 -7.97 -12.25
CA ALA A 166 1.85 -7.85 -12.82
C ALA A 166 2.89 -7.71 -11.71
N HIS A 167 4.06 -8.30 -11.89
CA HIS A 167 5.16 -8.13 -10.95
C HIS A 167 5.73 -6.71 -10.98
N GLY A 168 6.03 -6.20 -9.80
CA GLY A 168 6.66 -4.90 -9.59
C GLY A 168 5.68 -3.78 -9.30
N MET A 169 6.11 -2.84 -8.47
CA MET A 169 5.32 -1.71 -7.99
C MET A 169 5.67 -0.39 -8.67
N GLY A 170 5.91 -0.37 -9.98
CA GLY A 170 6.24 0.89 -10.62
C GLY A 170 6.20 0.88 -12.13
N THR A 171 5.79 2.00 -12.71
CA THR A 171 5.85 2.31 -14.14
C THR A 171 7.28 2.52 -14.66
N ALA A 172 8.30 2.38 -13.81
CA ALA A 172 9.68 2.80 -14.10
C ALA A 172 10.62 1.71 -14.62
N SER A 173 10.23 0.44 -14.60
CA SER A 173 11.05 -0.60 -15.22
C SER A 173 10.56 -0.86 -16.65
N GLY A 174 11.32 -0.40 -17.63
CA GLY A 174 11.17 -0.78 -19.04
C GLY A 174 11.53 -2.25 -19.32
N ALA A 175 11.54 -3.10 -18.32
CA ALA A 175 11.43 -4.54 -18.42
C ALA A 175 9.94 -4.86 -18.56
N ALA A 176 9.57 -5.64 -19.55
CA ALA A 176 8.20 -6.12 -19.72
C ALA A 176 7.74 -6.70 -18.38
N ALA A 177 6.75 -6.06 -17.76
CA ALA A 177 6.12 -6.60 -16.56
C ALA A 177 5.56 -7.96 -17.00
N HIS A 178 5.97 -9.04 -16.33
CA HIS A 178 5.35 -10.34 -16.55
C HIS A 178 3.94 -10.23 -16.02
N GLU A 179 2.97 -10.21 -16.94
CA GLU A 179 1.55 -10.23 -16.63
C GLU A 179 1.11 -11.69 -16.46
N HIS A 180 0.38 -11.98 -15.40
CA HIS A 180 -0.18 -13.29 -15.11
C HIS A 180 -1.52 -13.45 -15.82
N GLU A 181 -1.51 -13.47 -17.16
CA GLU A 181 -2.72 -13.56 -17.98
C GLU A 181 -3.54 -14.84 -17.70
N ASP A 182 -2.87 -15.89 -17.23
CA ASP A 182 -3.47 -17.20 -17.00
C ASP A 182 -4.29 -17.28 -15.69
N HIS A 183 -4.14 -16.29 -14.80
CA HIS A 183 -4.76 -16.29 -13.47
C HIS A 183 -5.48 -14.97 -13.18
N PRO A 184 -6.61 -14.70 -13.83
CA PRO A 184 -7.39 -13.52 -13.53
C PRO A 184 -7.93 -13.57 -12.09
N VAL A 185 -7.83 -12.46 -11.38
CA VAL A 185 -8.36 -12.29 -10.03
C VAL A 185 -9.67 -11.52 -10.13
N GLU A 186 -10.74 -12.08 -9.55
CA GLU A 186 -12.07 -11.47 -9.60
C GLU A 186 -12.26 -10.44 -8.49
N VAL A 187 -12.75 -9.26 -8.82
CA VAL A 187 -13.16 -8.24 -7.84
C VAL A 187 -14.46 -8.64 -7.17
N VAL A 188 -14.42 -8.99 -5.89
CA VAL A 188 -15.59 -9.38 -5.09
C VAL A 188 -16.06 -8.26 -4.15
N GLY A 189 -15.25 -7.22 -3.93
CA GLY A 189 -15.62 -6.10 -3.07
C GLY A 189 -14.93 -4.80 -3.41
N ILE A 190 -15.60 -3.68 -3.08
CA ILE A 190 -15.07 -2.32 -3.21
C ILE A 190 -15.23 -1.64 -1.86
N LEU A 191 -14.12 -1.11 -1.34
CA LEU A 191 -14.09 -0.42 -0.06
C LEU A 191 -14.62 1.01 -0.15
N ALA A 192 -15.20 1.49 0.94
CA ALA A 192 -15.47 2.91 1.11
C ALA A 192 -14.16 3.70 1.30
N PRO A 193 -14.12 4.99 0.92
CA PRO A 193 -12.94 5.82 1.10
C PRO A 193 -12.52 5.93 2.56
N THR A 194 -11.25 5.67 2.85
CA THR A 194 -10.64 5.80 4.19
C THR A 194 -9.82 7.09 4.34
N GLY A 195 -9.43 7.70 3.22
CA GLY A 195 -8.49 8.82 3.18
C GLY A 195 -7.06 8.41 3.55
N SER A 196 -6.70 7.15 3.31
CA SER A 196 -5.38 6.58 3.57
C SER A 196 -4.77 5.96 2.31
N ALA A 197 -3.58 5.35 2.44
CA ALA A 197 -2.93 4.64 1.36
C ALA A 197 -3.76 3.43 0.86
N HIS A 198 -4.59 2.86 1.72
CA HIS A 198 -5.45 1.73 1.39
C HIS A 198 -6.44 2.03 0.26
N ASP A 199 -6.82 3.29 0.08
CA ASP A 199 -7.75 3.68 -1.00
C ASP A 199 -7.17 3.41 -2.40
N ARG A 200 -5.83 3.36 -2.54
CA ARG A 200 -5.13 3.11 -3.80
C ARG A 200 -4.71 1.67 -3.99
N ALA A 201 -4.87 0.83 -2.96
CA ALA A 201 -4.42 -0.55 -2.97
C ALA A 201 -5.53 -1.49 -3.44
N ILE A 202 -5.10 -2.65 -3.90
CA ILE A 202 -5.92 -3.82 -4.17
C ILE A 202 -5.49 -4.90 -3.19
N PHE A 203 -6.44 -5.61 -2.62
CA PHE A 203 -6.20 -6.62 -1.61
C PHE A 203 -6.63 -7.99 -2.13
N THR A 204 -5.77 -8.99 -1.99
CA THR A 204 -6.08 -10.39 -2.35
C THR A 204 -5.65 -11.33 -1.22
N SER A 205 -5.94 -12.62 -1.37
CA SER A 205 -5.49 -13.60 -0.39
C SER A 205 -4.00 -13.90 -0.53
N LEU A 206 -3.34 -14.33 0.56
CA LEU A 206 -1.95 -14.79 0.53
C LEU A 206 -1.79 -15.99 -0.39
N GLU A 207 -2.76 -16.89 -0.40
CA GLU A 207 -2.78 -18.07 -1.24
C GLU A 207 -2.70 -17.67 -2.73
N THR A 208 -3.46 -16.66 -3.17
CA THR A 208 -3.36 -16.14 -4.55
C THR A 208 -1.95 -15.72 -4.90
N SER A 209 -1.34 -14.89 -4.07
CA SER A 209 0.01 -14.39 -4.31
C SER A 209 1.05 -15.52 -4.29
N TRP A 210 0.94 -16.45 -3.34
CA TRP A 210 1.86 -17.58 -3.27
C TRP A 210 1.76 -18.51 -4.46
N CYS A 211 0.54 -18.83 -4.93
CA CYS A 211 0.35 -19.67 -6.11
C CYS A 211 0.98 -19.02 -7.35
N VAL A 212 0.68 -17.74 -7.60
CA VAL A 212 1.21 -17.00 -8.74
C VAL A 212 2.75 -16.95 -8.72
N HIS A 213 3.36 -16.68 -7.57
CA HIS A 213 4.82 -16.64 -7.44
C HIS A 213 5.46 -18.02 -7.51
N ALA A 214 4.80 -19.06 -6.98
CA ALA A 214 5.28 -20.44 -7.06
C ALA A 214 5.32 -20.95 -8.51
N GLU A 215 4.30 -20.66 -9.30
CA GLU A 215 4.24 -20.99 -10.72
C GLU A 215 5.41 -20.38 -11.49
N GLU A 216 5.62 -19.07 -11.31
CA GLU A 216 6.72 -18.38 -11.97
C GLU A 216 8.10 -18.95 -11.56
N SER A 217 8.28 -19.24 -10.26
CA SER A 217 9.53 -19.81 -9.75
C SER A 217 9.78 -21.19 -10.32
N ARG A 218 8.76 -22.04 -10.34
CA ARG A 218 8.86 -23.41 -10.89
C ARG A 218 9.08 -23.40 -12.40
N LEU A 219 8.47 -22.48 -13.15
CA LEU A 219 8.74 -22.29 -14.59
C LEU A 219 10.18 -21.85 -14.83
N LYS A 220 10.70 -20.91 -14.04
CA LYS A 220 12.11 -20.49 -14.11
C LYS A 220 13.08 -21.65 -13.81
N GLU A 221 12.76 -22.48 -12.80
CA GLU A 221 13.54 -23.68 -12.47
C GLU A 221 13.53 -24.69 -13.62
N ALA A 222 12.37 -24.97 -14.22
CA ALA A 222 12.23 -25.89 -15.33
C ALA A 222 13.02 -25.42 -16.58
N ASN A 223 12.89 -24.15 -16.94
CA ASN A 223 13.61 -23.55 -18.07
C ASN A 223 15.13 -23.52 -17.83
N ALA A 224 15.58 -23.34 -16.59
CA ALA A 224 17.00 -23.40 -16.23
C ALA A 224 17.56 -24.84 -16.32
N ALA A 225 16.73 -25.84 -16.06
CA ALA A 225 17.12 -27.26 -16.14
C ALA A 225 17.18 -27.77 -17.60
N ASN A 226 16.34 -27.24 -18.48
CA ASN A 226 16.27 -27.62 -19.92
C ASN A 226 16.36 -26.39 -20.83
N PRO A 227 17.57 -25.80 -21.02
CA PRO A 227 17.73 -24.65 -21.91
C PRO A 227 17.58 -25.10 -23.37
N GLY A 228 16.43 -24.87 -23.94
CA GLY A 228 16.17 -25.21 -25.37
C GLY A 228 14.81 -25.82 -25.68
N GLU A 229 14.04 -26.14 -24.69
CA GLU A 229 12.59 -26.40 -24.80
C GLU A 229 11.87 -25.16 -24.29
N ASP A 230 11.41 -24.29 -25.19
CA ASP A 230 10.46 -23.22 -24.87
C ASP A 230 9.09 -23.88 -24.61
N ASP A 231 9.02 -24.71 -23.59
CA ASP A 231 7.76 -25.24 -23.12
C ASP A 231 7.06 -24.12 -22.30
N HIS A 232 6.20 -23.37 -22.99
CA HIS A 232 5.24 -22.45 -22.36
C HIS A 232 4.10 -23.25 -21.70
N GLY A 233 4.44 -24.37 -21.02
CA GLY A 233 3.49 -25.16 -20.29
C GLY A 233 2.85 -24.29 -19.19
N HIS A 234 1.53 -24.17 -19.24
CA HIS A 234 0.75 -23.58 -18.16
C HIS A 234 0.89 -24.47 -16.93
N LEU A 235 1.78 -24.12 -16.03
CA LEU A 235 1.92 -24.80 -14.74
C LEU A 235 0.93 -24.14 -13.79
N HIS A 236 -0.13 -24.84 -13.44
CA HIS A 236 -1.05 -24.41 -12.39
C HIS A 236 -0.62 -24.98 -11.05
N VAL A 237 -0.53 -24.11 -10.03
CA VAL A 237 -0.19 -24.50 -8.66
C VAL A 237 -1.41 -24.23 -7.78
N ASP A 238 -2.00 -25.30 -7.27
CA ASP A 238 -3.07 -25.18 -6.28
C ASP A 238 -2.53 -24.80 -4.90
N PRO A 239 -3.30 -24.12 -4.05
CA PRO A 239 -2.88 -23.76 -2.69
C PRO A 239 -2.41 -24.96 -1.84
N GLU A 240 -2.94 -26.16 -2.13
CA GLU A 240 -2.58 -27.41 -1.43
C GLU A 240 -1.19 -27.94 -1.85
N ASP A 241 -0.72 -27.55 -3.03
CA ASP A 241 0.58 -27.97 -3.60
C ASP A 241 1.74 -27.01 -3.28
N LEU A 242 1.47 -25.93 -2.52
CA LEU A 242 2.46 -24.95 -2.13
C LEU A 242 3.48 -25.54 -1.15
N ARG A 243 4.75 -25.45 -1.52
CA ARG A 243 5.88 -25.78 -0.63
C ARG A 243 6.01 -24.71 0.46
N ASP A 244 6.51 -25.08 1.63
CA ASP A 244 6.72 -24.10 2.71
C ASP A 244 7.74 -23.02 2.35
N SER A 245 8.70 -23.32 1.46
CA SER A 245 9.66 -22.33 0.92
C SER A 245 9.03 -21.29 -0.03
N GLU A 246 7.84 -21.55 -0.56
CA GLU A 246 7.11 -20.68 -1.47
C GLU A 246 6.17 -19.74 -0.70
N LYS A 247 5.92 -20.01 0.58
CA LYS A 247 5.08 -19.22 1.46
C LYS A 247 5.90 -18.07 2.07
N LEU A 248 5.97 -16.96 1.36
CA LEU A 248 6.72 -15.77 1.77
C LEU A 248 5.76 -14.63 2.10
N ILE A 249 6.14 -13.79 3.04
CA ILE A 249 5.46 -12.54 3.37
C ILE A 249 6.47 -11.40 3.43
N THR A 250 6.02 -10.16 3.44
CA THR A 250 6.89 -8.99 3.49
C THR A 250 6.68 -8.14 4.75
N GLY A 251 5.60 -8.40 5.50
CA GLY A 251 5.28 -7.69 6.74
C GLY A 251 4.29 -8.43 7.62
N ILE A 252 4.25 -8.02 8.88
CA ILE A 252 3.30 -8.50 9.89
C ILE A 252 2.76 -7.30 10.65
#